data_2164197cf1a31283a71f082e1426208d
#
_entry.id   2164197cf1a31283a71f082e1426208d
#
_cell.length_a   1.000
_cell.length_b   1.000
_cell.length_c   1.000
_cell.angle_alpha   90.00
_cell.angle_beta   90.00
_cell.angle_gamma   90.00
#
_symmetry.space_group_name_H-M   'P 1'
#
loop_
_entity.id
_entity.type
_entity.pdbx_description
1 polymer ?
#
loop_
_entity_poly.entity_id
_entity_poly.type
_entity_poly.pdbx_seq_one_letter_code
_entity_poly.pdbx_strand_id
1 'polypeptide(L)'
;MNIEEQLRQDLKTAMRGGEKLRLLVIRGALAALKSAQMAMVESAYDQALAAAPKQIGADGQVIAPEIKLDHTIPLSETAMQETLAKELKRRRDAIELYHKAGRADLVEQEQAEATILETYLPRQLTADELRPQMEAAISALGGSSLADMGKIMPALMQQFKGSADGRVLSQLAREILSQAK
;
A
#
# COMPACT_ATOMS: atom_id res chain seq x y z
N MET A 1 -9.94 -11.18 12.88
CA MET A 1 -8.46 -11.40 12.83
C MET A 1 -7.92 -10.40 11.85
N ASN A 2 -7.02 -9.53 12.28
CA ASN A 2 -6.40 -8.56 11.40
C ASN A 2 -5.24 -9.19 10.60
N ILE A 3 -4.72 -8.46 9.61
CA ILE A 3 -3.63 -8.95 8.73
C ILE A 3 -2.38 -9.37 9.53
N GLU A 4 -1.99 -8.60 10.54
CA GLU A 4 -0.80 -8.91 11.34
C GLU A 4 -0.99 -10.21 12.14
N GLU A 5 -2.15 -10.41 12.73
CA GLU A 5 -2.48 -11.66 13.45
C GLU A 5 -2.45 -12.86 12.52
N GLN A 6 -3.01 -12.72 11.31
CA GLN A 6 -2.99 -13.77 10.29
C GLN A 6 -1.57 -14.11 9.87
N LEU A 7 -0.73 -13.10 9.57
CA LEU A 7 0.68 -13.29 9.25
C LEU A 7 1.44 -14.03 10.37
N ARG A 8 1.20 -13.66 11.63
CA ARG A 8 1.84 -14.29 12.80
C ARG A 8 1.39 -15.75 12.97
N GLN A 9 0.13 -16.08 12.70
CA GLN A 9 -0.39 -17.44 12.74
C GLN A 9 0.22 -18.26 11.60
N ASP A 10 0.22 -17.75 10.40
CA ASP A 10 0.77 -18.40 9.21
C ASP A 10 2.28 -18.59 9.32
N LEU A 11 3.00 -17.65 9.94
CA LEU A 11 4.42 -17.81 10.25
C LEU A 11 4.68 -19.08 11.06
N LYS A 12 3.88 -19.33 12.11
CA LYS A 12 4.02 -20.52 12.95
C LYS A 12 3.72 -21.80 12.15
N THR A 13 2.72 -21.75 11.27
CA THR A 13 2.36 -22.89 10.40
C THR A 13 3.46 -23.18 9.38
N ALA A 14 3.95 -22.17 8.70
CA ALA A 14 5.03 -22.30 7.72
C ALA A 14 6.34 -22.78 8.36
N MET A 15 6.61 -22.38 9.62
CA MET A 15 7.77 -22.91 10.38
C MET A 15 7.64 -24.42 10.63
N ARG A 16 6.45 -24.89 11.00
CA ARG A 16 6.21 -26.31 11.24
C ARG A 16 6.24 -27.14 9.94
N GLY A 17 5.74 -26.55 8.84
CA GLY A 17 5.73 -27.16 7.51
C GLY A 17 7.05 -27.10 6.76
N GLY A 18 8.04 -26.37 7.25
CA GLY A 18 9.33 -26.19 6.54
C GLY A 18 9.24 -25.38 5.25
N GLU A 19 8.20 -24.56 5.09
CA GLU A 19 7.89 -23.77 3.88
C GLU A 19 8.81 -22.54 3.78
N LYS A 20 10.05 -22.73 3.33
CA LYS A 20 11.11 -21.70 3.34
C LYS A 20 10.72 -20.40 2.66
N LEU A 21 10.11 -20.47 1.46
CA LEU A 21 9.70 -19.28 0.70
C LEU A 21 8.62 -18.51 1.45
N ARG A 22 7.58 -19.21 1.92
CA ARG A 22 6.50 -18.59 2.69
C ARG A 22 7.01 -17.94 3.97
N LEU A 23 7.94 -18.58 4.68
CA LEU A 23 8.62 -18.00 5.84
C LEU A 23 9.32 -16.68 5.52
N LEU A 24 10.08 -16.66 4.41
CA LEU A 24 10.79 -15.46 3.97
C LEU A 24 9.82 -14.32 3.70
N VAL A 25 8.78 -14.56 2.92
CA VAL A 25 7.77 -13.56 2.54
C VAL A 25 7.03 -13.03 3.75
N ILE A 26 6.55 -13.91 4.65
CA ILE A 26 5.81 -13.51 5.85
C ILE A 26 6.70 -12.68 6.79
N ARG A 27 7.96 -13.05 6.97
CA ARG A 27 8.91 -12.26 7.77
C ARG A 27 9.14 -10.87 7.17
N GLY A 28 9.29 -10.79 5.85
CA GLY A 28 9.39 -9.52 5.14
C GLY A 28 8.15 -8.64 5.31
N ALA A 29 6.96 -9.23 5.19
CA ALA A 29 5.69 -8.55 5.41
C ALA A 29 5.56 -8.00 6.85
N LEU A 30 5.86 -8.80 7.86
CA LEU A 30 5.86 -8.37 9.26
C LEU A 30 6.89 -7.27 9.54
N ALA A 31 8.07 -7.35 8.93
CA ALA A 31 9.08 -6.29 9.04
C ALA A 31 8.60 -4.98 8.38
N ALA A 32 7.94 -5.05 7.23
CA ALA A 32 7.35 -3.89 6.56
C ALA A 32 6.24 -3.24 7.41
N LEU A 33 5.36 -4.04 8.02
CA LEU A 33 4.34 -3.53 8.95
C LEU A 33 4.98 -2.85 10.16
N LYS A 34 6.03 -3.44 10.74
CA LYS A 34 6.74 -2.85 11.85
C LYS A 34 7.40 -1.52 11.48
N SER A 35 8.03 -1.44 10.30
CA SER A 35 8.61 -0.18 9.80
C SER A 35 7.54 0.88 9.57
N ALA A 36 6.37 0.53 9.03
CA ALA A 36 5.26 1.45 8.85
C ALA A 36 4.71 1.96 10.19
N GLN A 37 4.62 1.08 11.20
CA GLN A 37 4.24 1.48 12.57
C GLN A 37 5.24 2.48 13.16
N MET A 38 6.53 2.22 13.02
CA MET A 38 7.57 3.14 13.51
C MET A 38 7.51 4.50 12.83
N ALA A 39 7.34 4.52 11.49
CA ALA A 39 7.19 5.77 10.74
C ALA A 39 5.93 6.56 11.17
N MET A 40 4.83 5.88 11.50
CA MET A 40 3.62 6.52 12.02
C MET A 40 3.89 7.17 13.38
N VAL A 41 4.57 6.46 14.28
CA VAL A 41 4.93 6.98 15.62
C VAL A 41 5.87 8.18 15.51
N GLU A 42 6.88 8.11 14.62
CA GLU A 42 7.81 9.21 14.35
C GLU A 42 7.08 10.44 13.82
N SER A 43 6.18 10.26 12.83
CA SER A 43 5.35 11.34 12.29
C SER A 43 4.46 11.98 13.37
N ALA A 44 3.88 11.18 14.26
CA ALA A 44 3.07 11.68 15.38
C ALA A 44 3.92 12.50 16.36
N TYR A 45 5.16 12.07 16.62
CA TYR A 45 6.12 12.81 17.45
C TYR A 45 6.47 14.17 16.83
N ASP A 46 6.80 14.20 15.54
CA ASP A 46 7.15 15.44 14.85
C ASP A 46 5.99 16.43 14.86
N GLN A 47 4.76 15.93 14.65
CA GLN A 47 3.56 16.77 14.75
C GLN A 47 3.34 17.32 16.17
N ALA A 48 3.52 16.48 17.19
CA ALA A 48 3.40 16.90 18.59
C ALA A 48 4.49 17.91 18.96
N LEU A 49 5.72 17.72 18.46
CA LEU A 49 6.84 18.63 18.66
C LEU A 49 6.58 20.00 18.01
N ALA A 50 6.04 19.98 16.77
CA ALA A 50 5.72 21.21 16.05
C ALA A 50 4.56 21.99 16.70
N ALA A 51 3.60 21.30 17.33
CA ALA A 51 2.46 21.88 18.02
C ALA A 51 2.77 22.31 19.47
N ALA A 52 3.87 21.83 20.04
CA ALA A 52 4.21 22.12 21.44
C ALA A 52 4.57 23.59 21.66
N PRO A 53 4.08 24.23 22.75
CA PRO A 53 4.44 25.60 23.06
C PRO A 53 5.95 25.70 23.38
N LYS A 54 6.61 26.70 22.77
CA LYS A 54 8.02 26.98 23.07
C LYS A 54 8.14 27.47 24.52
N GLN A 55 8.73 26.65 25.37
CA GLN A 55 9.05 27.03 26.73
C GLN A 55 10.44 27.65 26.75
N ILE A 56 10.57 28.84 27.40
CA ILE A 56 11.84 29.51 27.57
C ILE A 56 12.21 29.40 29.04
N GLY A 57 13.37 28.83 29.31
CA GLY A 57 13.92 28.73 30.68
C GLY A 57 14.29 30.09 31.25
N ALA A 58 14.52 30.13 32.56
CA ALA A 58 14.94 31.33 33.27
C ALA A 58 16.30 31.89 32.77
N ASP A 59 17.09 31.07 32.08
CA ASP A 59 18.37 31.39 31.45
C ASP A 59 18.21 31.86 29.98
N GLY A 60 16.97 31.98 29.46
CA GLY A 60 16.67 32.38 28.09
C GLY A 60 16.83 31.26 27.04
N GLN A 61 17.15 30.03 27.45
CA GLN A 61 17.26 28.89 26.54
C GLN A 61 15.89 28.29 26.27
N VAL A 62 15.71 27.76 25.05
CA VAL A 62 14.50 27.02 24.68
C VAL A 62 14.55 25.63 25.34
N ILE A 63 13.58 25.35 26.17
CA ILE A 63 13.40 24.02 26.78
C ILE A 63 12.65 23.15 25.78
N ALA A 64 13.27 22.02 25.37
CA ALA A 64 12.60 21.05 24.55
C ALA A 64 11.41 20.42 25.29
N PRO A 65 10.21 20.35 24.68
CA PRO A 65 9.06 19.73 25.35
C PRO A 65 9.30 18.21 25.51
N GLU A 66 8.91 17.70 26.69
CA GLU A 66 8.91 16.27 26.93
C GLU A 66 7.69 15.65 26.27
N ILE A 67 7.91 15.00 25.12
CA ILE A 67 6.85 14.28 24.36
C ILE A 67 7.03 12.79 24.60
N LYS A 68 6.02 12.17 25.22
CA LYS A 68 6.00 10.71 25.40
C LYS A 68 5.48 10.05 24.12
N LEU A 69 6.32 9.20 23.53
CA LEU A 69 5.95 8.38 22.38
C LEU A 69 5.21 7.13 22.83
N ASP A 70 4.04 6.88 22.25
CA ASP A 70 3.36 5.60 22.39
C ASP A 70 3.73 4.68 21.21
N HIS A 71 4.70 3.81 21.43
CA HIS A 71 5.14 2.81 20.46
C HIS A 71 4.17 1.62 20.33
N THR A 72 3.08 1.60 21.10
CA THR A 72 2.11 0.50 21.12
C THR A 72 0.91 0.74 20.23
N ILE A 73 0.78 1.95 19.65
CA ILE A 73 -0.33 2.28 18.75
C ILE A 73 -0.30 1.32 17.55
N PRO A 74 -1.34 0.48 17.35
CA PRO A 74 -1.37 -0.45 16.24
C PRO A 74 -1.65 0.26 14.93
N LEU A 75 -1.16 -0.29 13.83
CA LEU A 75 -1.59 0.14 12.50
C LEU A 75 -3.08 -0.19 12.31
N SER A 76 -3.80 0.71 11.64
CA SER A 76 -5.16 0.40 11.16
C SER A 76 -5.11 -0.69 10.09
N GLU A 77 -6.22 -1.41 9.90
CA GLU A 77 -6.33 -2.43 8.85
C GLU A 77 -6.02 -1.85 7.47
N THR A 78 -6.51 -0.64 7.18
CA THR A 78 -6.21 0.07 5.95
C THR A 78 -4.72 0.35 5.79
N ALA A 79 -4.04 0.80 6.85
CA ALA A 79 -2.59 1.06 6.80
C ALA A 79 -1.77 -0.23 6.59
N MET A 80 -2.22 -1.36 7.17
CA MET A 80 -1.62 -2.67 6.93
C MET A 80 -1.79 -3.10 5.48
N GLN A 81 -3.00 -2.98 4.91
CA GLN A 81 -3.27 -3.27 3.51
C GLN A 81 -2.43 -2.40 2.56
N GLU A 82 -2.34 -1.10 2.82
CA GLU A 82 -1.51 -0.19 2.03
C GLU A 82 -0.01 -0.55 2.08
N THR A 83 0.46 -0.96 3.24
CA THR A 83 1.86 -1.38 3.41
C THR A 83 2.15 -2.64 2.60
N LEU A 84 1.29 -3.66 2.70
CA LEU A 84 1.45 -4.90 1.92
C LEU A 84 1.25 -4.67 0.41
N ALA A 85 0.34 -3.78 0.02
CA ALA A 85 0.16 -3.40 -1.38
C ALA A 85 1.41 -2.73 -1.97
N LYS A 86 2.13 -1.92 -1.18
CA LYS A 86 3.43 -1.34 -1.59
C LYS A 86 4.50 -2.42 -1.77
N GLU A 87 4.56 -3.40 -0.87
CA GLU A 87 5.48 -4.53 -1.00
C GLU A 87 5.15 -5.39 -2.24
N LEU A 88 3.87 -5.67 -2.48
CA LEU A 88 3.42 -6.37 -3.68
C LEU A 88 3.79 -5.61 -4.96
N LYS A 89 3.58 -4.29 -4.97
CA LYS A 89 3.97 -3.44 -6.10
C LYS A 89 5.48 -3.51 -6.38
N ARG A 90 6.32 -3.45 -5.35
CA ARG A 90 7.79 -3.58 -5.51
C ARG A 90 8.17 -4.88 -6.22
N ARG A 91 7.52 -6.01 -5.87
CA ARG A 91 7.76 -7.29 -6.52
C ARG A 91 7.29 -7.28 -7.98
N ARG A 92 6.12 -6.73 -8.25
CA ARG A 92 5.63 -6.57 -9.63
C ARG A 92 6.55 -5.69 -10.48
N ASP A 93 7.07 -4.60 -9.92
CA ASP A 93 8.04 -3.74 -10.60
C ASP A 93 9.36 -4.49 -10.85
N ALA A 94 9.83 -5.31 -9.90
CA ALA A 94 11.01 -6.18 -10.06
C ALA A 94 10.80 -7.24 -11.14
N ILE A 95 9.63 -7.88 -11.20
CA ILE A 95 9.25 -8.85 -12.26
C ILE A 95 9.41 -8.21 -13.64
N GLU A 96 8.89 -6.99 -13.82
CA GLU A 96 9.02 -6.28 -15.11
C GLU A 96 10.48 -5.99 -15.49
N LEU A 97 11.29 -5.60 -14.50
CA LEU A 97 12.72 -5.33 -14.72
C LEU A 97 13.49 -6.61 -15.06
N TYR A 98 13.26 -7.69 -14.32
CA TYR A 98 13.90 -8.99 -14.58
C TYR A 98 13.45 -9.60 -15.90
N HIS A 99 12.19 -9.42 -16.27
CA HIS A 99 11.69 -9.85 -17.57
C HIS A 99 12.43 -9.12 -18.71
N LYS A 100 12.61 -7.79 -18.61
CA LYS A 100 13.38 -7.00 -19.59
C LYS A 100 14.85 -7.38 -19.63
N ALA A 101 15.40 -7.83 -18.50
CA ALA A 101 16.79 -8.29 -18.40
C ALA A 101 17.01 -9.77 -18.80
N GLY A 102 15.95 -10.49 -19.22
CA GLY A 102 16.02 -11.90 -19.59
C GLY A 102 16.29 -12.85 -18.43
N ARG A 103 16.06 -12.42 -17.17
CA ARG A 103 16.30 -13.20 -15.95
C ARG A 103 15.04 -13.94 -15.52
N ALA A 104 14.68 -14.98 -16.29
CA ALA A 104 13.50 -15.81 -16.02
C ALA A 104 13.51 -16.44 -14.62
N ASP A 105 14.69 -16.82 -14.12
CA ASP A 105 14.92 -17.35 -12.77
C ASP A 105 14.43 -16.41 -11.67
N LEU A 106 14.74 -15.12 -11.79
CA LEU A 106 14.30 -14.09 -10.83
C LEU A 106 12.84 -13.70 -11.02
N VAL A 107 12.33 -13.73 -12.25
CA VAL A 107 10.89 -13.52 -12.52
C VAL A 107 10.06 -14.56 -11.79
N GLU A 108 10.41 -15.85 -11.90
CA GLU A 108 9.70 -16.95 -11.25
C GLU A 108 9.72 -16.80 -9.72
N GLN A 109 10.87 -16.44 -9.15
CA GLN A 109 11.00 -16.21 -7.72
C GLN A 109 10.09 -15.07 -7.24
N GLU A 110 10.18 -13.88 -7.86
CA GLU A 110 9.36 -12.73 -7.46
C GLU A 110 7.86 -12.98 -7.66
N GLN A 111 7.49 -13.72 -8.72
CA GLN A 111 6.11 -14.12 -8.96
C GLN A 111 5.57 -15.04 -7.86
N ALA A 112 6.36 -16.02 -7.41
CA ALA A 112 5.98 -16.91 -6.32
C ALA A 112 5.83 -16.13 -4.99
N GLU A 113 6.72 -15.18 -4.73
CA GLU A 113 6.65 -14.32 -3.55
C GLU A 113 5.45 -13.36 -3.59
N ALA A 114 5.15 -12.78 -4.76
CA ALA A 114 3.99 -11.92 -4.97
C ALA A 114 2.68 -12.69 -4.71
N THR A 115 2.57 -13.91 -5.22
CA THR A 115 1.39 -14.78 -5.02
C THR A 115 1.12 -15.03 -3.53
N ILE A 116 2.17 -15.21 -2.71
CA ILE A 116 2.00 -15.37 -1.26
C ILE A 116 1.47 -14.07 -0.62
N LEU A 117 2.00 -12.90 -1.00
CA LEU A 117 1.52 -11.61 -0.47
C LEU A 117 0.09 -11.31 -0.84
N GLU A 118 -0.34 -11.67 -2.05
CA GLU A 118 -1.71 -11.47 -2.53
C GLU A 118 -2.75 -12.17 -1.66
N THR A 119 -2.40 -13.28 -0.99
CA THR A 119 -3.32 -13.99 -0.08
C THR A 119 -3.73 -13.18 1.15
N TYR A 120 -2.96 -12.14 1.51
CA TYR A 120 -3.21 -11.26 2.66
C TYR A 120 -3.90 -9.95 2.29
N LEU A 121 -4.10 -9.70 1.00
CA LEU A 121 -4.75 -8.49 0.50
C LEU A 121 -6.18 -8.81 0.05
N PRO A 122 -7.10 -7.83 0.10
CA PRO A 122 -8.39 -7.97 -0.55
C PRO A 122 -8.21 -8.34 -2.02
N ARG A 123 -9.06 -9.23 -2.53
CA ARG A 123 -9.06 -9.56 -3.95
C ARG A 123 -9.22 -8.29 -4.78
N GLN A 124 -8.30 -8.05 -5.68
CA GLN A 124 -8.44 -6.98 -6.65
C GLN A 124 -9.52 -7.34 -7.69
N LEU A 125 -10.30 -6.34 -8.07
CA LEU A 125 -11.28 -6.49 -9.13
C LEU A 125 -10.59 -6.66 -10.47
N THR A 126 -11.12 -7.52 -11.32
CA THR A 126 -10.67 -7.66 -12.70
C THR A 126 -11.08 -6.43 -13.51
N ALA A 127 -10.46 -6.23 -14.69
CA ALA A 127 -10.83 -5.12 -15.58
C ALA A 127 -12.31 -5.15 -15.98
N ASP A 128 -12.87 -6.35 -16.15
CA ASP A 128 -14.28 -6.53 -16.50
C ASP A 128 -15.22 -6.17 -15.34
N GLU A 129 -14.86 -6.50 -14.10
CA GLU A 129 -15.60 -6.13 -12.90
C GLU A 129 -15.50 -4.63 -12.60
N LEU A 130 -14.37 -4.01 -12.93
CA LEU A 130 -14.10 -2.59 -12.74
C LEU A 130 -14.80 -1.72 -13.79
N ARG A 131 -14.88 -2.16 -15.04
CA ARG A 131 -15.38 -1.36 -16.17
C ARG A 131 -16.72 -0.68 -15.87
N PRO A 132 -17.80 -1.41 -15.48
CA PRO A 132 -19.09 -0.77 -15.23
C PRO A 132 -19.05 0.23 -14.07
N GLN A 133 -18.26 -0.05 -13.04
CA GLN A 133 -18.10 0.83 -11.89
C GLN A 133 -17.32 2.11 -12.27
N MET A 134 -16.30 1.98 -13.10
CA MET A 134 -15.51 3.10 -13.59
C MET A 134 -16.29 3.97 -14.58
N GLU A 135 -17.09 3.38 -15.47
CA GLU A 135 -17.99 4.12 -16.37
C GLU A 135 -18.97 5.00 -15.57
N ALA A 136 -19.60 4.44 -14.54
CA ALA A 136 -20.48 5.19 -13.65
C ALA A 136 -19.73 6.30 -12.90
N ALA A 137 -18.54 6.02 -12.36
CA ALA A 137 -17.74 7.00 -11.64
C ALA A 137 -17.24 8.14 -12.55
N ILE A 138 -16.77 7.82 -13.75
CA ILE A 138 -16.31 8.80 -14.76
C ILE A 138 -17.47 9.71 -15.18
N SER A 139 -18.65 9.13 -15.44
CA SER A 139 -19.85 9.90 -15.77
C SER A 139 -20.25 10.84 -14.61
N ALA A 140 -20.26 10.34 -13.38
CA ALA A 140 -20.57 11.15 -12.18
C ALA A 140 -19.57 12.30 -11.96
N LEU A 141 -18.31 12.13 -12.34
CA LEU A 141 -17.25 13.14 -12.25
C LEU A 141 -17.27 14.12 -13.46
N GLY A 142 -18.17 13.93 -14.42
CA GLY A 142 -18.29 14.74 -15.62
C GLY A 142 -17.17 14.52 -16.62
N GLY A 143 -16.53 13.35 -16.60
CA GLY A 143 -15.53 12.97 -17.60
C GLY A 143 -16.18 12.61 -18.94
N SER A 144 -15.81 13.31 -20.00
CA SER A 144 -16.37 13.14 -21.35
C SER A 144 -15.33 12.92 -22.43
N SER A 145 -14.05 13.15 -22.12
CA SER A 145 -12.94 13.06 -23.08
C SER A 145 -11.62 12.77 -22.40
N LEU A 146 -10.62 12.37 -23.19
CA LEU A 146 -9.24 12.17 -22.70
C LEU A 146 -8.63 13.42 -22.04
N ALA A 147 -9.11 14.62 -22.38
CA ALA A 147 -8.67 15.84 -21.74
C ALA A 147 -9.03 15.93 -20.25
N ASP A 148 -10.09 15.21 -19.84
CA ASP A 148 -10.57 15.18 -18.45
C ASP A 148 -9.74 14.25 -17.55
N MET A 149 -8.82 13.43 -18.11
CA MET A 149 -8.01 12.46 -17.35
C MET A 149 -7.35 13.07 -16.11
N GLY A 150 -6.69 14.23 -16.27
CA GLY A 150 -5.98 14.88 -15.16
C GLY A 150 -6.91 15.30 -14.02
N LYS A 151 -8.14 15.66 -14.33
CA LYS A 151 -9.16 16.09 -13.38
C LYS A 151 -9.79 14.93 -12.61
N ILE A 152 -10.10 13.83 -13.31
CA ILE A 152 -10.86 12.71 -12.74
C ILE A 152 -9.99 11.64 -12.10
N MET A 153 -8.74 11.45 -12.57
CA MET A 153 -7.86 10.39 -12.06
C MET A 153 -7.64 10.43 -10.54
N PRO A 154 -7.40 11.59 -9.90
CA PRO A 154 -7.24 11.62 -8.44
C PRO A 154 -8.47 11.08 -7.70
N ALA A 155 -9.68 11.42 -8.15
CA ALA A 155 -10.91 10.93 -7.55
C ALA A 155 -11.13 9.43 -7.80
N LEU A 156 -10.84 8.93 -9.00
CA LEU A 156 -10.89 7.49 -9.32
C LEU A 156 -9.90 6.69 -8.48
N MET A 157 -8.66 7.18 -8.36
CA MET A 157 -7.63 6.54 -7.53
C MET A 157 -8.05 6.48 -6.06
N GLN A 158 -8.72 7.50 -5.55
CA GLN A 158 -9.25 7.51 -4.19
C GLN A 158 -10.43 6.55 -4.02
N GLN A 159 -11.38 6.55 -4.97
CA GLN A 159 -12.58 5.72 -4.91
C GLN A 159 -12.27 4.23 -5.01
N PHE A 160 -11.33 3.84 -5.87
CA PHE A 160 -10.93 2.45 -6.11
C PHE A 160 -9.65 2.04 -5.36
N LYS A 161 -9.27 2.83 -4.36
CA LYS A 161 -8.08 2.54 -3.53
C LYS A 161 -8.19 1.16 -2.89
N GLY A 162 -7.20 0.30 -3.15
CA GLY A 162 -7.17 -1.08 -2.66
C GLY A 162 -8.00 -2.09 -3.46
N SER A 163 -8.92 -1.62 -4.33
CA SER A 163 -9.77 -2.50 -5.16
C SER A 163 -9.13 -2.85 -6.50
N ALA A 164 -8.19 -2.04 -6.97
CA ALA A 164 -7.49 -2.26 -8.25
C ALA A 164 -6.09 -1.62 -8.26
N ASP A 165 -5.23 -2.14 -9.14
CA ASP A 165 -3.94 -1.53 -9.44
C ASP A 165 -4.12 -0.19 -10.17
N GLY A 166 -3.32 0.83 -9.79
CA GLY A 166 -3.42 2.15 -10.39
C GLY A 166 -3.13 2.18 -11.90
N ARG A 167 -2.32 1.25 -12.42
CA ARG A 167 -2.06 1.11 -13.85
C ARG A 167 -3.31 0.60 -14.57
N VAL A 168 -4.00 -0.40 -14.00
CA VAL A 168 -5.26 -0.93 -14.54
C VAL A 168 -6.33 0.16 -14.55
N LEU A 169 -6.47 0.92 -13.46
CA LEU A 169 -7.38 2.06 -13.39
C LEU A 169 -7.07 3.11 -14.46
N SER A 170 -5.80 3.48 -14.63
CA SER A 170 -5.39 4.49 -15.62
C SER A 170 -5.62 4.03 -17.05
N GLN A 171 -5.33 2.76 -17.34
CA GLN A 171 -5.57 2.19 -18.66
C GLN A 171 -7.07 2.13 -18.98
N LEU A 172 -7.86 1.61 -18.05
CA LEU A 172 -9.30 1.47 -18.22
C LEU A 172 -10.01 2.84 -18.34
N ALA A 173 -9.60 3.83 -17.53
CA ALA A 173 -10.12 5.20 -17.65
C ALA A 173 -9.82 5.79 -19.03
N ARG A 174 -8.61 5.58 -19.56
CA ARG A 174 -8.22 6.03 -20.90
C ARG A 174 -9.06 5.36 -21.99
N GLU A 175 -9.29 4.06 -21.87
CA GLU A 175 -10.14 3.33 -22.81
C GLU A 175 -11.58 3.85 -22.81
N ILE A 176 -12.18 4.02 -21.62
CA ILE A 176 -13.56 4.52 -21.47
C ILE A 176 -13.68 5.93 -22.05
N LEU A 177 -12.78 6.85 -21.68
CA LEU A 177 -12.81 8.23 -22.18
C LEU A 177 -12.51 8.36 -23.68
N SER A 178 -11.77 7.43 -24.26
CA SER A 178 -11.54 7.39 -25.71
C SER A 178 -12.77 6.93 -26.49
N GLN A 179 -13.67 6.16 -25.86
CA GLN A 179 -14.91 5.65 -26.44
C GLN A 179 -16.11 6.56 -26.18
N ALA A 180 -16.00 7.45 -25.18
CA ALA A 180 -17.01 8.46 -24.92
C ALA A 180 -17.05 9.46 -26.10
N LYS A 181 -18.13 9.44 -26.86
CA LYS A 181 -18.43 10.39 -27.96
C LYS A 181 -19.38 11.45 -27.51
#